data_8909c6ae21bb6168acc11952bc740c2c
#
_entry.id   8909c6ae21bb6168acc11952bc740c2c
#
_cell.length_a   1.000
_cell.length_b   1.000
_cell.length_c   1.000
_cell.angle_alpha   90.00
_cell.angle_beta   90.00
_cell.angle_gamma   90.00
#
_symmetry.space_group_name_H-M   'P 1'
#
loop_
_entity.id
_entity.type
_entity.pdbx_description
1 polymer ?
#
loop_
_entity_poly.entity_id
_entity_poly.type
_entity_poly.pdbx_seq_one_letter_code
_entity_poly.pdbx_strand_id
1 'polypeptide(L)'
;MRFSTLIFDLDGTLLDTLADLHASVNHGLRVHGLPERSVPEVRAFLGNGIHNLIERSVPEGTDSAQLEAVFADFRSHYLEHSLDKTGPYPGILPLLERLRNAGVRMGIVSNKLDPAVQDLNRRFFADFMQVAVGESAGVRRKPYPDSVLEAMR
;
A
#
# COMPACT_ATOMS: atom_id res chain seq x y z
N MET A 1 -25.71 13.72 8.73
CA MET A 1 -24.54 13.48 7.85
C MET A 1 -25.04 13.00 6.50
N ARG A 2 -24.42 13.43 5.38
CA ARG A 2 -24.86 13.07 4.01
C ARG A 2 -24.50 11.64 3.61
N PHE A 3 -23.45 11.07 4.21
CA PHE A 3 -22.96 9.72 3.93
C PHE A 3 -22.91 8.89 5.20
N SER A 4 -23.31 7.63 5.10
CA SER A 4 -23.31 6.67 6.21
C SER A 4 -22.16 5.65 6.14
N THR A 5 -21.43 5.63 5.02
CA THR A 5 -20.32 4.73 4.78
C THR A 5 -19.19 5.45 4.05
N LEU A 6 -17.96 5.22 4.46
CA LEU A 6 -16.74 5.72 3.83
C LEU A 6 -15.78 4.57 3.55
N ILE A 7 -15.23 4.56 2.35
CA ILE A 7 -14.16 3.61 1.96
C ILE A 7 -12.89 4.42 1.70
N PHE A 8 -11.81 4.05 2.38
CA PHE A 8 -10.52 4.72 2.31
C PHE A 8 -9.53 3.90 1.49
N ASP A 9 -8.65 4.57 0.78
CA ASP A 9 -7.39 4.00 0.37
C ASP A 9 -6.43 3.92 1.57
N LEU A 10 -5.37 3.14 1.45
CA LEU A 10 -4.43 2.89 2.55
C LEU A 10 -3.13 3.69 2.39
N ASP A 11 -2.30 3.30 1.41
CA ASP A 11 -0.99 3.90 1.19
C ASP A 11 -1.12 5.35 0.68
N GLY A 12 -0.52 6.30 1.39
CA GLY A 12 -0.59 7.71 1.03
C GLY A 12 -1.90 8.41 1.39
N THR A 13 -2.84 7.71 2.04
CA THR A 13 -4.13 8.24 2.50
C THR A 13 -4.29 8.09 4.01
N LEU A 14 -4.36 6.87 4.52
CA LEU A 14 -4.41 6.59 5.96
C LEU A 14 -3.01 6.44 6.56
N LEU A 15 -2.10 5.78 5.84
CA LEU A 15 -0.73 5.48 6.26
C LEU A 15 0.31 6.18 5.41
N ASP A 16 1.32 6.73 6.07
CA ASP A 16 2.58 7.13 5.44
C ASP A 16 3.49 5.90 5.36
N THR A 17 3.52 5.26 4.20
CA THR A 17 4.30 4.06 3.91
C THR A 17 5.53 4.35 3.04
N LEU A 18 5.72 5.60 2.64
CA LEU A 18 6.69 5.98 1.61
C LEU A 18 8.14 5.70 2.02
N ALA A 19 8.50 6.00 3.27
CA ALA A 19 9.88 5.82 3.73
C ALA A 19 10.33 4.36 3.69
N ASP A 20 9.47 3.43 4.12
CA ASP A 20 9.78 2.00 4.11
C ASP A 20 9.76 1.41 2.70
N LEU A 21 8.85 1.85 1.85
CA LEU A 21 8.84 1.49 0.43
C LEU A 21 10.10 1.98 -0.29
N HIS A 22 10.49 3.24 -0.09
CA HIS A 22 11.69 3.83 -0.67
C HIS A 22 12.95 3.07 -0.23
N ALA A 23 13.09 2.77 1.05
CA ALA A 23 14.22 2.00 1.57
C ALA A 23 14.30 0.61 0.93
N SER A 24 13.16 -0.06 0.77
CA SER A 24 13.10 -1.42 0.19
C SER A 24 13.35 -1.42 -1.33
N VAL A 25 12.84 -0.41 -2.06
CA VAL A 25 13.16 -0.22 -3.49
C VAL A 25 14.67 -0.08 -3.67
N ASN A 26 15.29 0.82 -2.92
CA ASN A 26 16.72 1.07 -3.03
C ASN A 26 17.57 -0.10 -2.52
N HIS A 27 17.08 -0.88 -1.57
CA HIS A 27 17.73 -2.14 -1.21
C HIS A 27 17.80 -3.10 -2.41
N GLY A 28 16.66 -3.36 -3.07
CA GLY A 28 16.63 -4.22 -4.26
C GLY A 28 17.52 -3.71 -5.40
N LEU A 29 17.47 -2.41 -5.69
CA LEU A 29 18.30 -1.81 -6.71
C LEU A 29 19.79 -1.95 -6.39
N ARG A 30 20.19 -1.66 -5.15
CA ARG A 30 21.59 -1.71 -4.70
C ARG A 30 22.19 -3.11 -4.77
N VAL A 31 21.44 -4.13 -4.35
CA VAL A 31 21.87 -5.55 -4.43
C VAL A 31 22.24 -5.94 -5.86
N HIS A 32 21.56 -5.38 -6.84
CA HIS A 32 21.77 -5.66 -8.26
C HIS A 32 22.67 -4.63 -8.97
N GLY A 33 23.31 -3.72 -8.22
CA GLY A 33 24.21 -2.70 -8.80
C GLY A 33 23.50 -1.66 -9.67
N LEU A 34 22.20 -1.47 -9.50
CA LEU A 34 21.39 -0.52 -10.25
C LEU A 34 21.32 0.85 -9.53
N PRO A 35 21.12 1.95 -10.28
CA PRO A 35 21.00 3.28 -9.70
C PRO A 35 19.81 3.36 -8.71
N GLU A 36 20.05 3.96 -7.56
CA GLU A 36 19.01 4.21 -6.56
C GLU A 36 18.03 5.31 -7.04
N ARG A 37 16.82 5.27 -6.51
CA ARG A 37 15.77 6.25 -6.78
C ARG A 37 15.59 7.21 -5.59
N SER A 38 15.29 8.44 -5.89
CA SER A 38 14.93 9.45 -4.89
C SER A 38 13.52 9.22 -4.35
N VAL A 39 13.22 9.83 -3.18
CA VAL A 39 11.89 9.77 -2.58
C VAL A 39 10.80 10.31 -3.52
N PRO A 40 10.97 11.46 -4.22
CA PRO A 40 9.97 11.94 -5.18
C PRO A 40 9.72 10.97 -6.34
N GLU A 41 10.76 10.30 -6.87
CA GLU A 41 10.60 9.30 -7.92
C GLU A 41 9.79 8.11 -7.44
N VAL A 42 10.15 7.53 -6.29
CA VAL A 42 9.39 6.40 -5.73
C VAL A 42 7.95 6.79 -5.47
N ARG A 43 7.70 7.98 -4.93
CA ARG A 43 6.33 8.50 -4.75
C ARG A 43 5.55 8.55 -6.06
N ALA A 44 6.17 9.00 -7.15
CA ALA A 44 5.53 9.08 -8.46
C ALA A 44 5.23 7.72 -9.08
N PHE A 45 5.92 6.66 -8.65
CA PHE A 45 5.76 5.30 -9.15
C PHE A 45 4.68 4.51 -8.42
N LEU A 46 4.20 4.99 -7.28
CA LEU A 46 3.20 4.30 -6.45
C LEU A 46 1.79 4.33 -7.08
N GLY A 47 0.95 3.39 -6.64
CA GLY A 47 -0.49 3.37 -6.93
C GLY A 47 -0.95 2.22 -7.83
N ASN A 48 -0.05 1.56 -8.56
CA ASN A 48 -0.36 0.48 -9.52
C ASN A 48 0.20 -0.90 -9.10
N GLY A 49 0.34 -1.12 -7.80
CA GLY A 49 0.90 -2.36 -7.24
C GLY A 49 2.43 -2.35 -7.17
N ILE A 50 2.97 -3.28 -6.38
CA ILE A 50 4.41 -3.31 -6.07
C ILE A 50 5.27 -3.82 -7.23
N HIS A 51 4.74 -4.68 -8.11
CA HIS A 51 5.48 -5.12 -9.29
C HIS A 51 5.69 -3.93 -10.25
N ASN A 52 4.65 -3.14 -10.51
CA ASN A 52 4.75 -1.93 -11.32
C ASN A 52 5.70 -0.88 -10.70
N LEU A 53 5.72 -0.77 -9.37
CA LEU A 53 6.67 0.09 -8.66
C LEU A 53 8.12 -0.30 -9.01
N ILE A 54 8.46 -1.58 -8.99
CA ILE A 54 9.81 -2.04 -9.31
C ILE A 54 10.11 -1.91 -10.81
N GLU A 55 9.16 -2.25 -11.68
CA GLU A 55 9.28 -2.06 -13.13
C GLU A 55 9.62 -0.60 -13.51
N ARG A 56 8.99 0.37 -12.84
CA ARG A 56 9.29 1.80 -13.03
C ARG A 56 10.58 2.25 -12.34
N SER A 57 11.06 1.50 -11.37
CA SER A 57 12.25 1.86 -10.59
C SER A 57 13.54 1.39 -11.27
N VAL A 58 13.53 0.27 -12.00
CA VAL A 58 14.70 -0.20 -12.74
C VAL A 58 14.99 0.68 -13.97
N PRO A 59 16.24 0.74 -14.46
CA PRO A 59 16.54 1.44 -15.70
C PRO A 59 15.79 0.88 -16.90
N GLU A 60 15.49 1.74 -17.86
CA GLU A 60 14.93 1.32 -19.15
C GLU A 60 15.84 0.30 -19.84
N GLY A 61 15.25 -0.75 -20.40
CA GLY A 61 15.99 -1.84 -21.04
C GLY A 61 16.49 -2.94 -20.09
N THR A 62 16.17 -2.87 -18.79
CA THR A 62 16.40 -3.97 -17.85
C THR A 62 15.65 -5.22 -18.33
N ASP A 63 16.34 -6.35 -18.46
CA ASP A 63 15.70 -7.60 -18.86
C ASP A 63 14.76 -8.15 -17.78
N SER A 64 13.81 -9.02 -18.19
CA SER A 64 12.81 -9.56 -17.29
C SER A 64 13.38 -10.39 -16.15
N ALA A 65 14.48 -11.10 -16.36
CA ALA A 65 15.12 -11.92 -15.34
C ALA A 65 15.71 -11.04 -14.22
N GLN A 66 16.39 -9.95 -14.60
CA GLN A 66 16.91 -8.98 -13.63
C GLN A 66 15.79 -8.23 -12.92
N LEU A 67 14.73 -7.83 -13.63
CA LEU A 67 13.55 -7.21 -13.02
C LEU A 67 12.93 -8.10 -11.92
N GLU A 68 12.72 -9.37 -12.21
CA GLU A 68 12.15 -10.32 -11.23
C GLU A 68 13.09 -10.56 -10.05
N ALA A 69 14.40 -10.58 -10.27
CA ALA A 69 15.39 -10.69 -9.18
C ALA A 69 15.34 -9.46 -8.26
N VAL A 70 15.31 -8.25 -8.83
CA VAL A 70 15.15 -7.00 -8.05
C VAL A 70 13.83 -7.01 -7.28
N PHE A 71 12.74 -7.45 -7.91
CA PHE A 71 11.43 -7.55 -7.26
C PHE A 71 11.44 -8.53 -6.08
N ALA A 72 12.10 -9.68 -6.21
CA ALA A 72 12.23 -10.66 -5.14
C ALA A 72 12.98 -10.10 -3.93
N ASP A 73 14.09 -9.41 -4.14
CA ASP A 73 14.88 -8.79 -3.06
C ASP A 73 14.14 -7.61 -2.42
N PHE A 74 13.48 -6.78 -3.23
CA PHE A 74 12.57 -5.75 -2.71
C PHE A 74 11.50 -6.35 -1.80
N ARG A 75 10.81 -7.40 -2.26
CA ARG A 75 9.71 -8.03 -1.54
C ARG A 75 10.17 -8.63 -0.21
N SER A 76 11.30 -9.35 -0.21
CA SER A 76 11.88 -9.93 1.00
C SER A 76 12.21 -8.84 2.03
N HIS A 77 12.92 -7.81 1.60
CA HIS A 77 13.27 -6.67 2.47
C HIS A 77 12.02 -5.94 3.00
N TYR A 78 11.04 -5.68 2.13
CA TYR A 78 9.83 -4.97 2.53
C TYR A 78 9.00 -5.76 3.55
N LEU A 79 8.92 -7.09 3.44
CA LEU A 79 8.23 -7.93 4.42
C LEU A 79 8.82 -7.79 5.84
N GLU A 80 10.14 -7.62 5.94
CA GLU A 80 10.83 -7.48 7.22
C GLU A 80 10.81 -6.04 7.77
N HIS A 81 10.77 -5.03 6.88
CA HIS A 81 10.97 -3.62 7.20
C HIS A 81 9.76 -2.72 6.93
N SER A 82 8.60 -3.28 6.61
CA SER A 82 7.40 -2.51 6.23
C SER A 82 6.78 -1.67 7.35
N LEU A 83 7.22 -1.88 8.59
CA LEU A 83 6.73 -1.17 9.78
C LEU A 83 7.81 -0.36 10.51
N ASP A 84 9.00 -0.21 9.93
CA ASP A 84 10.11 0.50 10.58
C ASP A 84 9.77 1.98 10.79
N LYS A 85 9.15 2.62 9.78
CA LYS A 85 8.77 4.04 9.77
C LYS A 85 7.32 4.29 9.37
N THR A 86 6.56 3.24 9.06
CA THR A 86 5.17 3.34 8.64
C THR A 86 4.26 3.64 9.82
N GLY A 87 3.34 4.58 9.65
CA GLY A 87 2.32 4.92 10.62
C GLY A 87 1.22 5.79 10.03
N PRO A 88 0.10 5.97 10.77
CA PRO A 88 -0.96 6.88 10.36
C PRO A 88 -0.45 8.31 10.18
N TYR A 89 -0.95 9.00 9.15
CA TYR A 89 -0.70 10.44 9.04
C TYR A 89 -1.26 11.18 10.27
N PRO A 90 -0.66 12.33 10.65
CA PRO A 90 -1.20 13.17 11.72
C PRO A 90 -2.67 13.49 11.49
N GLY A 91 -3.49 13.33 12.52
CA GLY A 91 -4.93 13.61 12.46
C GLY A 91 -5.82 12.45 11.97
N ILE A 92 -5.27 11.37 11.42
CA ILE A 92 -6.06 10.23 10.93
C ILE A 92 -6.79 9.53 12.09
N LEU A 93 -6.12 9.12 13.15
CA LEU A 93 -6.78 8.42 14.25
C LEU A 93 -7.88 9.27 14.90
N PRO A 94 -7.68 10.56 15.23
CA PRO A 94 -8.77 11.42 15.71
C PRO A 94 -9.94 11.56 14.72
N LEU A 95 -9.67 11.60 13.42
CA LEU A 95 -10.71 11.62 12.39
C LEU A 95 -11.56 10.35 12.41
N LEU A 96 -10.90 9.18 12.42
CA LEU A 96 -11.58 7.88 12.42
C LEU A 96 -12.45 7.72 13.70
N GLU A 97 -11.94 8.16 14.84
CA GLU A 97 -12.70 8.15 16.09
C GLU A 97 -13.95 9.02 16.02
N ARG A 98 -13.84 10.23 15.47
CA ARG A 98 -15.00 11.11 15.28
C ARG A 98 -16.04 10.51 14.32
N LEU A 99 -15.57 9.86 13.24
CA LEU A 99 -16.46 9.19 12.29
C LEU A 99 -17.16 7.99 12.93
N ARG A 100 -16.43 7.17 13.68
CA ARG A 100 -17.00 6.05 14.46
C ARG A 100 -18.08 6.54 15.42
N ASN A 101 -17.79 7.58 16.20
CA ASN A 101 -18.73 8.15 17.17
C ASN A 101 -19.96 8.79 16.50
N ALA A 102 -19.84 9.21 15.24
CA ALA A 102 -20.95 9.67 14.41
C ALA A 102 -21.74 8.53 13.73
N GLY A 103 -21.38 7.27 13.99
CA GLY A 103 -22.07 6.10 13.44
C GLY A 103 -21.75 5.82 11.96
N VAL A 104 -20.66 6.37 11.43
CA VAL A 104 -20.22 6.12 10.05
C VAL A 104 -19.53 4.77 9.96
N ARG A 105 -19.96 3.92 9.03
CA ARG A 105 -19.25 2.68 8.70
C ARG A 105 -18.02 2.99 7.86
N MET A 106 -16.92 2.29 8.13
CA MET A 106 -15.65 2.56 7.47
C MET A 106 -15.01 1.27 6.96
N GLY A 107 -14.38 1.36 5.80
CA GLY A 107 -13.63 0.26 5.20
C GLY A 107 -12.38 0.74 4.49
N ILE A 108 -11.47 -0.18 4.23
CA ILE A 108 -10.23 0.05 3.46
C ILE A 108 -10.31 -0.74 2.15
N VAL A 109 -9.92 -0.10 1.05
CA VAL A 109 -9.69 -0.75 -0.25
C VAL A 109 -8.36 -0.29 -0.82
N SER A 110 -7.43 -1.22 -1.03
CA SER A 110 -6.07 -0.93 -1.47
C SER A 110 -5.64 -1.83 -2.63
N ASN A 111 -4.76 -1.32 -3.48
CA ASN A 111 -4.04 -2.12 -4.49
C ASN A 111 -2.83 -2.88 -3.90
N LYS A 112 -2.60 -2.76 -2.60
CA LYS A 112 -1.61 -3.55 -1.87
C LYS A 112 -2.09 -4.99 -1.72
N LEU A 113 -1.16 -5.95 -1.64
CA LEU A 113 -1.49 -7.36 -1.40
C LEU A 113 -2.36 -7.53 -0.15
N ASP A 114 -3.42 -8.33 -0.25
CA ASP A 114 -4.40 -8.49 0.84
C ASP A 114 -3.79 -8.91 2.18
N PRO A 115 -2.85 -9.87 2.29
CA PRO A 115 -2.23 -10.18 3.58
C PRO A 115 -1.56 -8.98 4.26
N ALA A 116 -0.91 -8.10 3.48
CA ALA A 116 -0.29 -6.89 4.01
C ALA A 116 -1.33 -5.86 4.45
N VAL A 117 -2.44 -5.73 3.71
CA VAL A 117 -3.57 -4.87 4.12
C VAL A 117 -4.17 -5.33 5.43
N GLN A 118 -4.39 -6.65 5.59
CA GLN A 118 -4.93 -7.23 6.82
C GLN A 118 -4.00 -6.99 8.02
N ASP A 119 -2.69 -7.13 7.84
CA ASP A 119 -1.71 -6.90 8.90
C ASP A 119 -1.68 -5.42 9.35
N LEU A 120 -1.67 -4.50 8.40
CA LEU A 120 -1.70 -3.06 8.68
C LEU A 120 -3.03 -2.63 9.31
N ASN A 121 -4.15 -3.19 8.83
CA ASN A 121 -5.46 -2.94 9.44
C ASN A 121 -5.50 -3.42 10.90
N ARG A 122 -5.06 -4.64 11.17
CA ARG A 122 -5.00 -5.15 12.56
C ARG A 122 -4.15 -4.28 13.47
N ARG A 123 -3.04 -3.78 12.96
CA ARG A 123 -2.11 -2.99 13.76
C ARG A 123 -2.61 -1.59 14.06
N PHE A 124 -3.24 -0.92 13.09
CA PHE A 124 -3.54 0.51 13.20
C PHE A 124 -5.03 0.85 13.25
N PHE A 125 -5.90 0.03 12.66
CA PHE A 125 -7.26 0.42 12.35
C PHE A 125 -8.34 -0.60 12.74
N ALA A 126 -7.99 -1.69 13.43
CA ALA A 126 -8.91 -2.77 13.78
C ALA A 126 -10.19 -2.28 14.50
N ASP A 127 -10.07 -1.24 15.33
CA ASP A 127 -11.19 -0.69 16.09
C ASP A 127 -12.13 0.21 15.24
N PHE A 128 -11.75 0.52 14.00
CA PHE A 128 -12.46 1.48 13.16
C PHE A 128 -13.08 0.86 11.92
N MET A 129 -12.39 -0.12 11.32
CA MET A 129 -12.76 -0.66 10.01
C MET A 129 -13.60 -1.92 10.14
N GLN A 130 -14.76 -1.94 9.48
CA GLN A 130 -15.60 -3.12 9.35
C GLN A 130 -15.07 -4.11 8.32
N VAL A 131 -14.33 -3.61 7.33
CA VAL A 131 -13.76 -4.40 6.23
C VAL A 131 -12.45 -3.79 5.76
N ALA A 132 -11.53 -4.63 5.34
CA ALA A 132 -10.32 -4.25 4.65
C ALA A 132 -10.11 -5.21 3.48
N VAL A 133 -9.89 -4.68 2.27
CA VAL A 133 -9.73 -5.45 1.03
C VAL A 133 -8.46 -5.01 0.33
N GLY A 134 -7.57 -5.96 0.08
CA GLY A 134 -6.37 -5.80 -0.71
C GLY A 134 -6.47 -6.51 -2.06
N GLU A 135 -5.37 -6.51 -2.81
CA GLU A 135 -5.24 -7.26 -4.06
C GLU A 135 -5.23 -8.76 -3.76
N SER A 136 -6.12 -9.50 -4.40
CA SER A 136 -6.22 -10.95 -4.30
C SER A 136 -6.63 -11.58 -5.63
N ALA A 137 -6.47 -12.90 -5.77
CA ALA A 137 -6.85 -13.61 -6.98
C ALA A 137 -8.36 -13.46 -7.25
N GLY A 138 -8.72 -13.13 -8.49
CA GLY A 138 -10.11 -12.97 -8.93
C GLY A 138 -10.74 -11.61 -8.63
N VAL A 139 -10.04 -10.72 -7.92
CA VAL A 139 -10.48 -9.34 -7.66
C VAL A 139 -9.54 -8.37 -8.38
N ARG A 140 -10.04 -7.73 -9.44
CA ARG A 140 -9.25 -6.78 -10.20
C ARG A 140 -8.98 -5.53 -9.33
N ARG A 141 -7.72 -5.07 -9.36
CA ARG A 141 -7.30 -3.87 -8.63
C ARG A 141 -7.91 -2.60 -9.20
N LYS A 142 -7.94 -1.54 -8.39
CA LYS A 142 -8.33 -0.19 -8.82
C LYS A 142 -7.51 0.23 -10.07
N PRO A 143 -8.10 0.85 -11.10
CA PRO A 143 -9.40 1.56 -11.08
C PRO A 143 -10.63 0.68 -11.36
N TYR A 144 -10.50 -0.64 -11.50
CA TYR A 144 -11.67 -1.51 -11.59
C TYR A 144 -12.47 -1.46 -10.27
N PRO A 145 -13.82 -1.57 -10.33
CA PRO A 145 -14.66 -1.44 -9.14
C PRO A 145 -14.70 -2.68 -8.25
N ASP A 146 -14.08 -3.78 -8.66
CA ASP A 146 -14.21 -5.11 -8.06
C ASP A 146 -13.91 -5.11 -6.56
N SER A 147 -12.80 -4.50 -6.14
CA SER A 147 -12.41 -4.45 -4.72
C SER A 147 -13.34 -3.59 -3.87
N VAL A 148 -13.91 -2.53 -4.44
CA VAL A 148 -14.92 -1.70 -3.77
C VAL A 148 -16.23 -2.47 -3.61
N LEU A 149 -16.66 -3.19 -4.67
CA LEU A 149 -17.86 -4.02 -4.63
C LEU A 149 -17.71 -5.18 -3.64
N GLU A 150 -16.52 -5.75 -3.51
CA GLU A 150 -16.22 -6.77 -2.50
C GLU A 150 -16.35 -6.19 -1.08
N ALA A 151 -15.82 -4.99 -0.84
CA ALA A 151 -15.91 -4.32 0.44
C ALA A 151 -17.35 -3.91 0.83
N MET A 152 -18.27 -3.84 -0.14
CA MET A 152 -19.68 -3.49 0.07
C MET A 152 -20.60 -4.69 0.37
N ARG A 153 -20.10 -5.93 0.25
CA ARG A 153 -20.85 -7.17 0.55
C ARG A 153 -20.87 -7.45 2.04
#